data_f5ead6d5f45b681d5b92fbb8315b0e0e
#
_entry.id   f5ead6d5f45b681d5b92fbb8315b0e0e
#
_cell.length_a   1.000
_cell.length_b   1.000
_cell.length_c   1.000
_cell.angle_alpha   90.00
_cell.angle_beta   90.00
_cell.angle_gamma   90.00
#
_symmetry.space_group_name_H-M   'P 1'
#
loop_
_entity.id
_entity.type
_entity.pdbx_description
1 polymer ?
#
loop_
_entity_poly.entity_id
_entity_poly.type
_entity_poly.pdbx_seq_one_letter_code
_entity_poly.pdbx_strand_id
1 'polypeptide(L)'
;MIWLTWRQARGQAVAAAAALVVFAALLAATGPHLASLYAASGIPGCHGGTPCDTAASHFLGRLAGTSPYPIVYLLGIALILIAPAIIGMFWGAPLIARELETRTFTLAWNQSITRTRWLAVKLTLTTLAAMAVTEALSLMYAWWADPIGKARDLAASVPGLPRPVTGGPLSSWIFATSGIVPLGYAAFAFTLGTAAGALIRRTVPAMAITLAIFAVVQVAMPLWIRPYLIPPDRTVISGPSFFESAGLSVGTLQASTVPGQPSAWILSSAAINAAGQPVSTIPAPCLSPSAGAVGKGASPNAGACMASRGIRETITYQPASRYWPLQWIETGIYLTLALALAGFCFWRTGRRRTRRAQSPGSLTRAGLGREPAAGARSGRPGACPVLARGTAPPPGRR
;
A
#
# COMPACT_ATOMS: atom_id res chain seq x y z
N MET A 1 -26.71 0.48 -16.90
CA MET A 1 -25.25 0.36 -16.70
C MET A 1 -24.89 0.20 -15.24
N ILE A 2 -25.20 1.15 -14.37
CA ILE A 2 -24.90 1.10 -12.93
C ILE A 2 -25.42 -0.18 -12.27
N TRP A 3 -26.70 -0.56 -12.57
CA TRP A 3 -27.29 -1.79 -12.04
C TRP A 3 -26.52 -3.07 -12.44
N LEU A 4 -26.06 -3.15 -13.70
CA LEU A 4 -25.29 -4.31 -14.17
C LEU A 4 -23.91 -4.38 -13.51
N THR A 5 -23.22 -3.24 -13.39
CA THR A 5 -21.92 -3.14 -12.69
C THR A 5 -22.08 -3.54 -11.21
N TRP A 6 -23.14 -3.07 -10.56
CA TRP A 6 -23.47 -3.44 -9.18
C TRP A 6 -23.71 -4.94 -9.03
N ARG A 7 -24.50 -5.55 -9.91
CA ARG A 7 -24.79 -7.01 -9.87
C ARG A 7 -23.53 -7.85 -10.06
N GLN A 8 -22.59 -7.38 -10.87
CA GLN A 8 -21.29 -8.05 -11.07
C GLN A 8 -20.35 -7.87 -9.86
N ALA A 9 -20.36 -6.69 -9.23
CA ALA A 9 -19.49 -6.35 -8.11
C ALA A 9 -20.06 -6.73 -6.73
N ARG A 10 -21.34 -7.17 -6.64
CA ARG A 10 -22.00 -7.42 -5.33
C ARG A 10 -21.26 -8.40 -4.44
N GLY A 11 -20.69 -9.48 -4.99
CA GLY A 11 -19.91 -10.43 -4.20
C GLY A 11 -18.65 -9.79 -3.60
N GLN A 12 -17.95 -8.97 -4.38
CA GLN A 12 -16.78 -8.21 -3.92
C GLN A 12 -17.17 -7.15 -2.89
N ALA A 13 -18.30 -6.45 -3.12
CA ALA A 13 -18.82 -5.45 -2.18
C ALA A 13 -19.24 -6.08 -0.84
N VAL A 14 -19.90 -7.23 -0.87
CA VAL A 14 -20.29 -7.99 0.35
C VAL A 14 -19.04 -8.46 1.10
N ALA A 15 -18.04 -9.01 0.40
CA ALA A 15 -16.79 -9.43 1.03
C ALA A 15 -16.05 -8.25 1.68
N ALA A 16 -15.97 -7.10 0.99
CA ALA A 16 -15.36 -5.89 1.54
C ALA A 16 -16.15 -5.37 2.75
N ALA A 17 -17.48 -5.30 2.66
CA ALA A 17 -18.32 -4.87 3.77
C ALA A 17 -18.17 -5.80 4.97
N ALA A 18 -18.16 -7.12 4.77
CA ALA A 18 -17.93 -8.10 5.83
C ALA A 18 -16.55 -7.89 6.49
N ALA A 19 -15.49 -7.70 5.70
CA ALA A 19 -14.16 -7.44 6.22
C ALA A 19 -14.11 -6.14 7.05
N LEU A 20 -14.75 -5.06 6.56
CA LEU A 20 -14.88 -3.80 7.30
C LEU A 20 -15.63 -3.97 8.61
N VAL A 21 -16.75 -4.71 8.62
CA VAL A 21 -17.55 -4.97 9.82
C VAL A 21 -16.77 -5.78 10.85
N VAL A 22 -16.06 -6.85 10.41
CA VAL A 22 -15.22 -7.66 11.30
C VAL A 22 -14.10 -6.82 11.91
N PHE A 23 -13.43 -6.00 11.09
CA PHE A 23 -12.37 -5.11 11.56
C PHE A 23 -12.92 -4.05 12.52
N ALA A 24 -14.04 -3.40 12.19
CA ALA A 24 -14.70 -2.45 13.08
C ALA A 24 -15.10 -3.08 14.43
N ALA A 25 -15.64 -4.30 14.42
CA ALA A 25 -15.99 -5.02 15.64
C ALA A 25 -14.76 -5.31 16.51
N LEU A 26 -13.64 -5.71 15.90
CA LEU A 26 -12.37 -5.91 16.62
C LEU A 26 -11.87 -4.61 17.27
N LEU A 27 -11.90 -3.50 16.54
CA LEU A 27 -11.48 -2.19 17.04
C LEU A 27 -12.45 -1.68 18.13
N ALA A 28 -13.75 -1.87 17.96
CA ALA A 28 -14.76 -1.49 18.96
C ALA A 28 -14.66 -2.31 20.26
N ALA A 29 -14.28 -3.57 20.16
CA ALA A 29 -14.08 -4.44 21.34
C ALA A 29 -12.84 -4.05 22.17
N THR A 30 -11.79 -3.53 21.51
CA THR A 30 -10.51 -3.18 22.17
C THR A 30 -10.34 -1.69 22.44
N GLY A 31 -11.01 -0.82 21.67
CA GLY A 31 -10.86 0.64 21.73
C GLY A 31 -11.26 1.28 23.06
N PRO A 32 -12.44 0.97 23.65
CA PRO A 32 -12.86 1.56 24.91
C PRO A 32 -11.88 1.29 26.08
N HIS A 33 -11.33 0.08 26.13
CA HIS A 33 -10.35 -0.25 27.15
C HIS A 33 -9.00 0.45 26.88
N LEU A 34 -8.57 0.56 25.63
CA LEU A 34 -7.39 1.36 25.27
C LEU A 34 -7.57 2.83 25.68
N ALA A 35 -8.73 3.41 25.39
CA ALA A 35 -9.05 4.79 25.77
C ALA A 35 -9.06 4.99 27.30
N SER A 36 -9.58 4.03 28.08
CA SER A 36 -9.55 4.08 29.54
C SER A 36 -8.12 3.99 30.11
N LEU A 37 -7.27 3.12 29.52
CA LEU A 37 -5.84 3.03 29.88
C LEU A 37 -5.10 4.35 29.60
N TYR A 38 -5.42 4.98 28.46
CA TYR A 38 -4.86 6.29 28.11
C TYR A 38 -5.33 7.39 29.10
N ALA A 39 -6.61 7.44 29.41
CA ALA A 39 -7.14 8.40 30.38
C ALA A 39 -6.51 8.23 31.76
N ALA A 40 -6.24 7.00 32.21
CA ALA A 40 -5.61 6.70 33.49
C ALA A 40 -4.09 6.91 33.51
N SER A 41 -3.45 7.14 32.36
CA SER A 41 -1.99 7.29 32.27
C SER A 41 -1.43 8.63 32.72
N GLY A 42 -2.28 9.64 32.97
CA GLY A 42 -1.88 11.02 33.27
C GLY A 42 -1.45 11.85 32.03
N ILE A 43 -1.37 11.23 30.84
CA ILE A 43 -0.99 11.92 29.59
C ILE A 43 -1.95 13.05 29.23
N PRO A 44 -3.30 12.93 29.36
CA PRO A 44 -4.24 14.00 29.02
C PRO A 44 -4.04 15.32 29.76
N GLY A 45 -3.46 15.29 30.97
CA GLY A 45 -3.16 16.48 31.77
C GLY A 45 -1.75 17.03 31.61
N CYS A 46 -0.99 16.49 30.71
CA CYS A 46 0.42 16.80 30.54
C CYS A 46 0.65 18.01 29.62
N HIS A 47 1.47 18.96 30.05
CA HIS A 47 1.83 20.16 29.29
C HIS A 47 3.29 20.17 28.79
N GLY A 48 3.92 19.00 28.70
CA GLY A 48 5.31 18.84 28.22
C GLY A 48 6.34 18.63 29.35
N GLY A 49 7.55 18.29 28.99
CA GLY A 49 8.65 18.02 29.91
C GLY A 49 8.81 16.54 30.29
N THR A 50 9.82 16.27 31.13
CA THR A 50 10.20 14.91 31.56
C THR A 50 9.07 14.09 32.20
N PRO A 51 8.13 14.66 32.97
CA PRO A 51 6.99 13.89 33.51
C PRO A 51 6.10 13.31 32.40
N CYS A 52 5.89 14.06 31.31
CA CYS A 52 5.05 13.63 30.17
C CYS A 52 5.73 12.52 29.38
N ASP A 53 7.02 12.64 29.14
CA ASP A 53 7.82 11.61 28.49
C ASP A 53 7.80 10.30 29.29
N THR A 54 7.96 10.38 30.61
CA THR A 54 7.91 9.21 31.49
C THR A 54 6.53 8.56 31.49
N ALA A 55 5.45 9.34 31.57
CA ALA A 55 4.08 8.82 31.52
C ALA A 55 3.77 8.15 30.17
N ALA A 56 4.21 8.77 29.07
CA ALA A 56 4.01 8.24 27.71
C ALA A 56 4.82 6.96 27.49
N SER A 57 6.09 6.93 27.92
CA SER A 57 6.94 5.74 27.78
C SER A 57 6.42 4.57 28.60
N HIS A 58 5.92 4.84 29.83
CA HIS A 58 5.30 3.83 30.68
C HIS A 58 4.00 3.28 30.08
N PHE A 59 3.14 4.14 29.53
CA PHE A 59 1.92 3.74 28.85
C PHE A 59 2.24 2.84 27.64
N LEU A 60 3.15 3.27 26.76
CA LEU A 60 3.56 2.49 25.59
C LEU A 60 4.23 1.15 25.99
N GLY A 61 5.05 1.14 27.03
CA GLY A 61 5.67 -0.07 27.57
C GLY A 61 4.63 -1.07 28.10
N ARG A 62 3.60 -0.59 28.80
CA ARG A 62 2.47 -1.45 29.23
C ARG A 62 1.72 -2.05 28.07
N LEU A 63 1.42 -1.26 27.05
CA LEU A 63 0.73 -1.75 25.84
C LEU A 63 1.55 -2.79 25.10
N ALA A 64 2.86 -2.61 25.02
CA ALA A 64 3.75 -3.59 24.36
C ALA A 64 3.76 -4.96 25.06
N GLY A 65 3.61 -4.96 26.40
CA GLY A 65 3.57 -6.19 27.19
C GLY A 65 2.17 -6.80 27.36
N THR A 66 1.11 -6.11 26.91
CA THR A 66 -0.28 -6.53 27.15
C THR A 66 -0.97 -6.91 25.86
N SER A 67 -1.22 -8.21 25.67
CA SER A 67 -2.07 -8.70 24.57
C SER A 67 -3.53 -8.21 24.81
N PRO A 68 -4.31 -7.80 23.76
CA PRO A 68 -4.03 -7.99 22.34
C PRO A 68 -3.45 -6.76 21.60
N TYR A 69 -3.09 -5.67 22.26
CA TYR A 69 -2.81 -4.37 21.62
C TYR A 69 -1.70 -4.39 20.56
N PRO A 70 -0.53 -5.02 20.79
CA PRO A 70 0.51 -5.05 19.75
C PRO A 70 0.06 -5.80 18.50
N ILE A 71 -0.74 -6.86 18.69
CA ILE A 71 -1.26 -7.68 17.59
C ILE A 71 -2.26 -6.86 16.76
N VAL A 72 -3.21 -6.18 17.41
CA VAL A 72 -4.22 -5.34 16.73
C VAL A 72 -3.53 -4.19 15.99
N TYR A 73 -2.52 -3.57 16.61
CA TYR A 73 -1.73 -2.50 16.01
C TYR A 73 -1.03 -2.95 14.72
N LEU A 74 -0.30 -4.06 14.77
CA LEU A 74 0.40 -4.61 13.61
C LEU A 74 -0.57 -5.13 12.55
N LEU A 75 -1.67 -5.76 12.95
CA LEU A 75 -2.71 -6.22 12.05
C LEU A 75 -3.35 -5.07 11.29
N GLY A 76 -3.63 -3.94 11.97
CA GLY A 76 -4.18 -2.74 11.33
C GLY A 76 -3.24 -2.18 10.27
N ILE A 77 -1.94 -2.03 10.60
CA ILE A 77 -0.90 -1.62 9.64
C ILE A 77 -0.88 -2.59 8.44
N ALA A 78 -0.80 -3.88 8.69
CA ALA A 78 -0.74 -4.90 7.65
C ALA A 78 -1.97 -4.88 6.75
N LEU A 79 -3.17 -4.78 7.31
CA LEU A 79 -4.42 -4.71 6.55
C LEU A 79 -4.45 -3.50 5.62
N ILE A 80 -4.09 -2.30 6.10
CA ILE A 80 -4.13 -1.09 5.29
C ILE A 80 -3.09 -1.13 4.17
N LEU A 81 -1.91 -1.70 4.40
CA LEU A 81 -0.87 -1.83 3.38
C LEU A 81 -1.21 -2.89 2.33
N ILE A 82 -1.86 -3.99 2.73
CA ILE A 82 -2.15 -5.12 1.85
C ILE A 82 -3.49 -4.93 1.11
N ALA A 83 -4.47 -4.23 1.71
CA ALA A 83 -5.79 -4.04 1.10
C ALA A 83 -5.74 -3.47 -0.32
N PRO A 84 -4.95 -2.42 -0.65
CA PRO A 84 -4.83 -1.94 -2.02
C PRO A 84 -4.30 -3.00 -2.99
N ALA A 85 -3.33 -3.82 -2.57
CA ALA A 85 -2.81 -4.92 -3.38
C ALA A 85 -3.89 -5.97 -3.69
N ILE A 86 -4.66 -6.38 -2.67
CA ILE A 86 -5.78 -7.31 -2.81
C ILE A 86 -6.83 -6.72 -3.77
N ILE A 87 -7.20 -5.45 -3.59
CA ILE A 87 -8.16 -4.77 -4.45
C ILE A 87 -7.65 -4.72 -5.90
N GLY A 88 -6.41 -4.33 -6.12
CA GLY A 88 -5.81 -4.31 -7.46
C GLY A 88 -5.79 -5.68 -8.13
N MET A 89 -5.43 -6.71 -7.37
CA MET A 89 -5.33 -8.08 -7.84
C MET A 89 -6.71 -8.71 -8.10
N PHE A 90 -7.66 -8.62 -7.16
CA PHE A 90 -8.94 -9.34 -7.25
C PHE A 90 -10.08 -8.52 -7.85
N TRP A 91 -10.03 -7.18 -7.79
CA TRP A 91 -11.04 -6.33 -8.41
C TRP A 91 -10.54 -5.75 -9.73
N GLY A 92 -9.29 -5.25 -9.77
CA GLY A 92 -8.72 -4.59 -10.93
C GLY A 92 -8.39 -5.56 -12.07
N ALA A 93 -7.53 -6.55 -11.82
CA ALA A 93 -7.05 -7.44 -12.87
C ALA A 93 -8.17 -8.25 -13.55
N PRO A 94 -9.14 -8.86 -12.85
CA PRO A 94 -10.22 -9.62 -13.48
C PRO A 94 -11.23 -8.75 -14.21
N LEU A 95 -11.32 -7.44 -13.90
CA LEU A 95 -12.35 -6.55 -14.43
C LEU A 95 -12.42 -6.57 -15.95
N ILE A 96 -11.27 -6.61 -16.62
CA ILE A 96 -11.14 -6.64 -18.07
C ILE A 96 -10.64 -8.00 -18.55
N ALA A 97 -9.69 -8.63 -17.84
CA ALA A 97 -9.09 -9.89 -18.26
C ALA A 97 -10.13 -11.00 -18.41
N ARG A 98 -11.00 -11.19 -17.41
CA ARG A 98 -12.05 -12.20 -17.43
C ARG A 98 -13.03 -12.03 -18.58
N GLU A 99 -13.41 -10.79 -18.89
CA GLU A 99 -14.32 -10.53 -20.03
C GLU A 99 -13.64 -10.81 -21.38
N LEU A 100 -12.33 -10.61 -21.47
CA LEU A 100 -11.53 -10.95 -22.65
C LEU A 100 -11.32 -12.45 -22.80
N GLU A 101 -11.15 -13.18 -21.69
CA GLU A 101 -11.03 -14.65 -21.68
C GLU A 101 -12.33 -15.33 -22.10
N THR A 102 -13.47 -14.89 -21.53
CA THR A 102 -14.77 -15.51 -21.76
C THR A 102 -15.49 -15.01 -23.04
N ARG A 103 -14.90 -14.02 -23.75
CA ARG A 103 -15.48 -13.36 -24.95
C ARG A 103 -16.87 -12.75 -24.73
N THR A 104 -17.30 -12.55 -23.48
CA THR A 104 -18.62 -11.98 -23.14
C THR A 104 -18.77 -10.51 -23.53
N PHE A 105 -17.66 -9.83 -23.82
CA PHE A 105 -17.66 -8.45 -24.33
C PHE A 105 -18.46 -8.26 -25.63
N THR A 106 -18.66 -9.32 -26.45
CA THR A 106 -19.41 -9.23 -27.71
C THR A 106 -20.89 -8.97 -27.47
N LEU A 107 -21.47 -9.52 -26.40
CA LEU A 107 -22.86 -9.29 -26.01
C LEU A 107 -23.10 -7.83 -25.57
N ALA A 108 -22.16 -7.25 -24.83
CA ALA A 108 -22.27 -5.85 -24.36
C ALA A 108 -22.08 -4.84 -25.50
N TRP A 109 -21.35 -5.21 -26.57
CA TRP A 109 -21.03 -4.29 -27.67
C TRP A 109 -22.04 -4.29 -28.80
N ASN A 110 -22.98 -5.21 -28.81
CA ASN A 110 -24.13 -5.23 -29.75
C ASN A 110 -25.28 -4.34 -29.29
N GLN A 111 -25.21 -3.77 -28.08
CA GLN A 111 -26.15 -2.79 -27.59
C GLN A 111 -25.69 -1.37 -27.93
N SER A 112 -26.60 -0.40 -28.02
CA SER A 112 -26.39 1.00 -28.43
C SER A 112 -25.38 1.82 -27.60
N ILE A 113 -24.62 1.18 -26.69
CA ILE A 113 -23.74 1.85 -25.74
C ILE A 113 -22.28 1.86 -26.26
N THR A 114 -21.66 3.04 -26.27
CA THR A 114 -20.26 3.19 -26.68
C THR A 114 -19.33 2.49 -25.69
N ARG A 115 -18.32 1.79 -26.20
CA ARG A 115 -17.30 1.06 -25.40
C ARG A 115 -16.61 1.97 -24.39
N THR A 116 -16.36 3.22 -24.76
CA THR A 116 -15.74 4.23 -23.91
C THR A 116 -16.60 4.59 -22.71
N ARG A 117 -17.90 4.83 -22.92
CA ARG A 117 -18.84 5.13 -21.84
C ARG A 117 -19.01 3.95 -20.88
N TRP A 118 -19.08 2.73 -21.41
CA TRP A 118 -19.12 1.51 -20.60
C TRP A 118 -17.89 1.37 -19.72
N LEU A 119 -16.68 1.52 -20.31
CA LEU A 119 -15.41 1.43 -19.58
C LEU A 119 -15.29 2.55 -18.53
N ALA A 120 -15.66 3.79 -18.89
CA ALA A 120 -15.61 4.94 -18.00
C ALA A 120 -16.45 4.71 -16.73
N VAL A 121 -17.74 4.36 -16.90
CA VAL A 121 -18.63 4.12 -15.76
C VAL A 121 -18.11 2.99 -14.87
N LYS A 122 -17.68 1.89 -15.47
CA LYS A 122 -17.20 0.73 -14.74
C LYS A 122 -15.90 1.06 -13.98
N LEU A 123 -14.94 1.69 -14.66
CA LEU A 123 -13.66 2.06 -14.06
C LEU A 123 -13.84 3.08 -12.92
N THR A 124 -14.61 4.14 -13.15
CA THR A 124 -14.82 5.19 -12.15
C THR A 124 -15.53 4.66 -10.90
N LEU A 125 -16.65 3.94 -11.06
CA LEU A 125 -17.42 3.44 -9.92
C LEU A 125 -16.61 2.46 -9.08
N THR A 126 -15.88 1.53 -9.71
CA THR A 126 -15.09 0.55 -8.97
C THR A 126 -13.82 1.15 -8.37
N THR A 127 -13.18 2.14 -9.01
CA THR A 127 -12.07 2.88 -8.39
C THR A 127 -12.55 3.65 -7.17
N LEU A 128 -13.66 4.37 -7.26
CA LEU A 128 -14.23 5.10 -6.13
C LEU A 128 -14.61 4.16 -4.98
N ALA A 129 -15.19 2.99 -5.28
CA ALA A 129 -15.47 1.98 -4.27
C ALA A 129 -14.19 1.45 -3.61
N ALA A 130 -13.13 1.19 -4.38
CA ALA A 130 -11.84 0.77 -3.88
C ALA A 130 -11.22 1.82 -2.93
N MET A 131 -11.24 3.08 -3.34
CA MET A 131 -10.79 4.21 -2.53
C MET A 131 -11.58 4.32 -1.23
N ALA A 132 -12.92 4.24 -1.31
CA ALA A 132 -13.80 4.34 -0.13
C ALA A 132 -13.56 3.21 0.87
N VAL A 133 -13.36 1.97 0.42
CA VAL A 133 -13.09 0.82 1.29
C VAL A 133 -11.74 0.99 2.00
N THR A 134 -10.70 1.38 1.27
CA THR A 134 -9.36 1.55 1.85
C THR A 134 -9.30 2.74 2.81
N GLU A 135 -9.97 3.84 2.46
CA GLU A 135 -10.04 5.01 3.33
C GLU A 135 -10.85 4.72 4.61
N ALA A 136 -11.95 3.98 4.50
CA ALA A 136 -12.71 3.57 5.67
C ALA A 136 -11.87 2.71 6.63
N LEU A 137 -11.05 1.78 6.12
CA LEU A 137 -10.10 1.02 6.93
C LEU A 137 -9.09 1.93 7.63
N SER A 138 -8.52 2.89 6.90
CA SER A 138 -7.53 3.84 7.43
C SER A 138 -8.13 4.72 8.53
N LEU A 139 -9.33 5.27 8.31
CA LEU A 139 -10.02 6.13 9.29
C LEU A 139 -10.41 5.36 10.56
N MET A 140 -10.95 4.14 10.42
CA MET A 140 -11.27 3.31 11.60
C MET A 140 -10.02 2.97 12.41
N TYR A 141 -8.93 2.64 11.73
CA TYR A 141 -7.66 2.37 12.38
C TYR A 141 -7.07 3.62 13.04
N ALA A 142 -7.10 4.77 12.37
CA ALA A 142 -6.61 6.05 12.90
C ALA A 142 -7.37 6.45 14.17
N TRP A 143 -8.70 6.28 14.19
CA TRP A 143 -9.52 6.51 15.39
C TRP A 143 -9.08 5.62 16.56
N TRP A 144 -8.87 4.33 16.30
CA TRP A 144 -8.44 3.39 17.33
C TRP A 144 -7.01 3.65 17.81
N ALA A 145 -6.08 4.00 16.90
CA ALA A 145 -4.67 4.22 17.19
C ALA A 145 -4.35 5.63 17.75
N ASP A 146 -5.34 6.56 17.81
CA ASP A 146 -5.13 7.94 18.23
C ASP A 146 -4.48 8.07 19.63
N PRO A 147 -4.89 7.33 20.67
CA PRO A 147 -4.21 7.37 21.98
C PRO A 147 -2.74 6.94 21.92
N ILE A 148 -2.43 5.96 21.07
CA ILE A 148 -1.06 5.48 20.87
C ILE A 148 -0.23 6.54 20.15
N GLY A 149 -0.81 7.19 19.14
CA GLY A 149 -0.19 8.30 18.41
C GLY A 149 0.17 9.46 19.34
N LYS A 150 -0.77 9.93 20.15
CA LYS A 150 -0.57 11.01 21.12
C LYS A 150 0.51 10.67 22.16
N ALA A 151 0.50 9.46 22.68
CA ALA A 151 1.54 9.03 23.61
C ALA A 151 2.93 8.98 22.94
N ARG A 152 3.00 8.52 21.70
CA ARG A 152 4.25 8.44 20.95
C ARG A 152 4.83 9.81 20.59
N ASP A 153 3.99 10.81 20.32
CA ASP A 153 4.44 12.17 20.02
C ASP A 153 5.07 12.86 21.26
N LEU A 154 4.73 12.40 22.47
CA LEU A 154 5.30 12.86 23.73
C LEU A 154 6.54 12.05 24.16
N ALA A 155 6.60 10.79 23.81
CA ALA A 155 7.74 9.92 24.20
C ALA A 155 8.94 10.18 23.29
N ALA A 156 9.99 10.76 23.83
CA ALA A 156 11.23 11.02 23.11
C ALA A 156 11.95 9.74 22.68
N SER A 157 11.91 8.71 23.52
CA SER A 157 12.44 7.37 23.20
C SER A 157 11.83 6.32 24.11
N VAL A 158 11.49 5.15 23.57
CA VAL A 158 11.04 4.01 24.36
C VAL A 158 12.01 2.85 24.16
N PRO A 159 12.93 2.60 25.11
CA PRO A 159 13.85 1.48 25.01
C PRO A 159 13.09 0.15 24.99
N GLY A 160 13.47 -0.73 24.06
CA GLY A 160 12.93 -2.10 24.00
C GLY A 160 11.63 -2.28 23.18
N LEU A 161 11.05 -1.21 22.62
CA LEU A 161 9.91 -1.33 21.72
C LEU A 161 10.35 -1.44 20.25
N PRO A 162 9.64 -2.26 19.43
CA PRO A 162 9.90 -2.32 18.00
C PRO A 162 9.76 -0.95 17.34
N ARG A 163 10.68 -0.58 16.44
CA ARG A 163 10.64 0.69 15.69
C ARG A 163 9.30 1.06 15.05
N PRO A 164 8.46 0.13 14.56
CA PRO A 164 7.13 0.46 14.06
C PRO A 164 6.21 1.13 15.09
N VAL A 165 6.44 0.88 16.37
CA VAL A 165 5.63 1.44 17.47
C VAL A 165 6.16 2.79 17.95
N THR A 166 7.46 3.04 17.79
CA THR A 166 8.15 4.23 18.33
C THR A 166 8.44 5.32 17.29
N GLY A 167 8.22 5.03 16.00
CA GLY A 167 8.47 6.00 14.93
C GLY A 167 7.48 7.17 14.93
N GLY A 168 7.93 8.38 14.56
CA GLY A 168 7.08 9.55 14.38
C GLY A 168 6.07 9.38 13.22
N PRO A 169 5.16 10.37 13.02
CA PRO A 169 4.10 10.30 11.99
C PRO A 169 4.64 10.16 10.56
N LEU A 170 5.88 10.58 10.32
CA LEU A 170 6.58 10.44 9.03
C LEU A 170 7.29 9.11 8.85
N SER A 171 7.32 8.23 9.88
CA SER A 171 7.92 6.90 9.72
C SER A 171 7.23 6.12 8.60
N SER A 172 7.98 5.32 7.85
CA SER A 172 7.52 4.69 6.60
C SER A 172 6.19 3.94 6.74
N TRP A 173 6.00 3.23 7.85
CA TRP A 173 4.81 2.41 8.10
C TRP A 173 3.60 3.23 8.53
N ILE A 174 3.80 4.19 9.44
CA ILE A 174 2.72 5.01 10.01
C ILE A 174 2.20 5.98 8.96
N PHE A 175 3.11 6.64 8.24
CA PHE A 175 2.76 7.54 7.15
C PHE A 175 1.92 6.83 6.06
N ALA A 176 2.31 5.62 5.69
CA ALA A 176 1.64 4.85 4.65
C ALA A 176 0.26 4.31 5.06
N THR A 177 -0.05 4.28 6.36
CA THR A 177 -1.32 3.76 6.89
C THR A 177 -2.26 4.83 7.41
N SER A 178 -1.84 6.10 7.40
CA SER A 178 -2.61 7.22 7.93
C SER A 178 -2.78 8.34 6.89
N GLY A 179 -3.74 9.22 7.11
CA GLY A 179 -4.04 10.34 6.21
C GLY A 179 -4.68 9.89 4.91
N ILE A 180 -4.36 10.58 3.81
CA ILE A 180 -5.00 10.41 2.49
C ILE A 180 -4.22 9.49 1.52
N VAL A 181 -3.01 9.10 1.87
CA VAL A 181 -2.16 8.27 0.99
C VAL A 181 -2.75 6.89 0.69
N PRO A 182 -3.40 6.17 1.64
CA PRO A 182 -4.06 4.89 1.36
C PRO A 182 -5.09 4.96 0.23
N LEU A 183 -5.79 6.09 0.09
CA LEU A 183 -6.71 6.37 -1.01
C LEU A 183 -5.98 6.37 -2.37
N GLY A 184 -4.81 7.02 -2.43
CA GLY A 184 -3.94 7.02 -3.61
C GLY A 184 -3.46 5.61 -3.98
N TYR A 185 -3.06 4.82 -2.97
CA TYR A 185 -2.64 3.43 -3.19
C TYR A 185 -3.76 2.57 -3.80
N ALA A 186 -4.98 2.72 -3.30
CA ALA A 186 -6.14 1.97 -3.81
C ALA A 186 -6.45 2.33 -5.27
N ALA A 187 -6.45 3.62 -5.61
CA ALA A 187 -6.67 4.10 -6.97
C ALA A 187 -5.59 3.56 -7.92
N PHE A 188 -4.33 3.66 -7.53
CA PHE A 188 -3.19 3.17 -8.33
C PHE A 188 -3.24 1.64 -8.50
N ALA A 189 -3.38 0.89 -7.41
CA ALA A 189 -3.39 -0.57 -7.46
C ALA A 189 -4.54 -1.11 -8.33
N PHE A 190 -5.75 -0.52 -8.18
CA PHE A 190 -6.90 -0.91 -8.97
C PHE A 190 -6.71 -0.62 -10.46
N THR A 191 -6.25 0.58 -10.83
CA THR A 191 -6.02 0.95 -12.23
C THR A 191 -4.84 0.20 -12.85
N LEU A 192 -3.81 -0.11 -12.05
CA LEU A 192 -2.71 -0.99 -12.45
C LEU A 192 -3.22 -2.39 -12.78
N GLY A 193 -4.08 -2.96 -11.92
CA GLY A 193 -4.70 -4.26 -12.17
C GLY A 193 -5.53 -4.27 -13.46
N THR A 194 -6.35 -3.24 -13.67
CA THR A 194 -7.15 -3.12 -14.89
C THR A 194 -6.29 -2.97 -16.14
N ALA A 195 -5.20 -2.20 -16.08
CA ALA A 195 -4.26 -2.03 -17.19
C ALA A 195 -3.51 -3.33 -17.50
N ALA A 196 -3.03 -4.04 -16.47
CA ALA A 196 -2.41 -5.35 -16.62
C ALA A 196 -3.37 -6.37 -17.22
N GLY A 197 -4.62 -6.42 -16.75
CA GLY A 197 -5.69 -7.27 -17.31
C GLY A 197 -5.98 -6.98 -18.79
N ALA A 198 -6.03 -5.71 -19.17
CA ALA A 198 -6.23 -5.29 -20.56
C ALA A 198 -5.04 -5.65 -21.47
N LEU A 199 -3.81 -5.65 -20.91
CA LEU A 199 -2.58 -5.95 -21.64
C LEU A 199 -2.39 -7.45 -21.85
N ILE A 200 -2.46 -8.21 -20.76
CA ILE A 200 -2.09 -9.64 -20.71
C ILE A 200 -3.24 -10.52 -21.18
N ARG A 201 -4.49 -10.10 -20.97
CA ARG A 201 -5.72 -10.83 -21.35
C ARG A 201 -5.85 -12.21 -20.70
N ARG A 202 -5.10 -12.50 -19.68
CA ARG A 202 -5.18 -13.69 -18.82
C ARG A 202 -5.23 -13.23 -17.38
N THR A 203 -6.20 -13.74 -16.63
CA THR A 203 -6.50 -13.26 -15.27
C THR A 203 -5.36 -13.53 -14.29
N VAL A 204 -4.86 -14.77 -14.23
CA VAL A 204 -3.83 -15.14 -13.25
C VAL A 204 -2.50 -14.42 -13.47
N PRO A 205 -1.91 -14.38 -14.68
CA PRO A 205 -0.69 -13.60 -14.90
C PRO A 205 -0.87 -12.09 -14.66
N ALA A 206 -2.05 -11.53 -14.96
CA ALA A 206 -2.34 -10.13 -14.69
C ALA A 206 -2.35 -9.85 -13.18
N MET A 207 -2.94 -10.73 -12.37
CA MET A 207 -2.91 -10.63 -10.91
C MET A 207 -1.47 -10.65 -10.37
N ALA A 208 -0.65 -11.60 -10.83
CA ALA A 208 0.74 -11.73 -10.38
C ALA A 208 1.58 -10.49 -10.71
N ILE A 209 1.45 -9.98 -11.93
CA ILE A 209 2.18 -8.77 -12.36
C ILE A 209 1.69 -7.53 -11.61
N THR A 210 0.38 -7.40 -11.37
CA THR A 210 -0.18 -6.32 -10.55
C THR A 210 0.42 -6.32 -9.16
N LEU A 211 0.45 -7.49 -8.50
CA LEU A 211 1.02 -7.64 -7.17
C LEU A 211 2.52 -7.29 -7.17
N ALA A 212 3.28 -7.81 -8.13
CA ALA A 212 4.72 -7.58 -8.22
C ALA A 212 5.04 -6.09 -8.41
N ILE A 213 4.40 -5.42 -9.37
CA ILE A 213 4.64 -3.98 -9.63
C ILE A 213 4.20 -3.14 -8.42
N PHE A 214 3.02 -3.43 -7.85
CA PHE A 214 2.54 -2.71 -6.68
C PHE A 214 3.50 -2.86 -5.49
N ALA A 215 3.97 -4.07 -5.21
CA ALA A 215 4.93 -4.33 -4.13
C ALA A 215 6.26 -3.58 -4.34
N VAL A 216 6.79 -3.57 -5.57
CA VAL A 216 8.00 -2.81 -5.90
C VAL A 216 7.80 -1.32 -5.66
N VAL A 217 6.68 -0.74 -6.12
CA VAL A 217 6.38 0.68 -5.93
C VAL A 217 6.19 1.00 -4.45
N GLN A 218 5.50 0.13 -3.69
CA GLN A 218 5.25 0.29 -2.26
C GLN A 218 6.53 0.28 -1.42
N VAL A 219 7.55 -0.45 -1.86
CA VAL A 219 8.88 -0.47 -1.23
C VAL A 219 9.74 0.71 -1.70
N ALA A 220 9.71 1.01 -3.00
CA ALA A 220 10.53 2.07 -3.58
C ALA A 220 10.17 3.47 -3.08
N MET A 221 8.85 3.72 -2.86
CA MET A 221 8.35 5.03 -2.44
C MET A 221 8.94 5.49 -1.11
N PRO A 222 8.83 4.75 0.00
CA PRO A 222 9.37 5.18 1.28
C PRO A 222 10.90 5.15 1.36
N LEU A 223 11.57 4.29 0.58
CA LEU A 223 13.03 4.14 0.66
C LEU A 223 13.79 5.17 -0.18
N TRP A 224 13.28 5.46 -1.40
CA TRP A 224 14.05 6.24 -2.37
C TRP A 224 13.38 7.54 -2.82
N ILE A 225 12.05 7.62 -2.80
CA ILE A 225 11.33 8.76 -3.36
C ILE A 225 10.91 9.73 -2.26
N ARG A 226 10.17 9.26 -1.25
CA ARG A 226 9.62 10.10 -0.18
C ARG A 226 10.66 10.93 0.57
N PRO A 227 11.86 10.41 0.93
CA PRO A 227 12.86 11.19 1.67
C PRO A 227 13.29 12.49 0.95
N TYR A 228 13.20 12.48 -0.39
CA TYR A 228 13.69 13.55 -1.26
C TYR A 228 12.57 14.34 -1.95
N LEU A 229 11.30 14.07 -1.71
CA LEU A 229 10.18 14.85 -2.27
C LEU A 229 10.23 16.31 -1.83
N ILE A 230 10.67 16.55 -0.60
CA ILE A 230 10.96 17.88 -0.06
C ILE A 230 12.40 17.83 0.45
N PRO A 231 13.26 18.83 0.13
CA PRO A 231 14.63 18.86 0.61
C PRO A 231 14.68 18.69 2.13
N PRO A 232 15.45 17.72 2.67
CA PRO A 232 15.54 17.49 4.10
C PRO A 232 16.28 18.62 4.80
N ASP A 233 15.93 18.86 6.06
CA ASP A 233 16.64 19.79 6.92
C ASP A 233 17.88 19.11 7.52
N ARG A 234 18.91 19.92 7.79
CA ARG A 234 20.14 19.45 8.45
C ARG A 234 20.38 20.28 9.69
N THR A 235 20.69 19.61 10.78
CA THR A 235 21.12 20.26 12.01
C THR A 235 22.41 19.61 12.52
N VAL A 236 23.24 20.43 13.16
CA VAL A 236 24.47 19.97 13.82
C VAL A 236 24.29 20.13 15.30
N ILE A 237 24.38 19.02 16.01
CA ILE A 237 24.27 18.98 17.47
C ILE A 237 25.68 18.84 18.04
N SER A 238 26.00 19.65 19.03
CA SER A 238 27.25 19.62 19.77
C SER A 238 27.00 19.79 21.24
N GLY A 239 27.80 19.19 22.08
CA GLY A 239 27.74 19.34 23.52
C GLY A 239 26.97 18.24 24.27
N PRO A 240 26.69 18.45 25.57
CA PRO A 240 26.07 17.44 26.43
C PRO A 240 24.66 17.01 25.96
N SER A 241 23.90 17.90 25.33
CA SER A 241 22.55 17.62 24.76
C SER A 241 22.54 16.54 23.68
N PHE A 242 23.69 16.25 23.06
CA PHE A 242 23.86 15.14 22.14
C PHE A 242 23.51 13.80 22.75
N PHE A 243 23.89 13.57 24.02
CA PHE A 243 23.69 12.26 24.68
C PHE A 243 22.35 12.12 25.38
N GLU A 244 21.73 13.22 25.77
CA GLU A 244 20.35 13.21 26.26
C GLU A 244 19.37 12.84 25.16
N SER A 245 19.72 13.17 23.92
CA SER A 245 18.89 12.91 22.73
C SER A 245 19.24 11.61 21.99
N ALA A 246 20.48 11.09 22.18
CA ALA A 246 20.92 9.88 21.55
C ALA A 246 20.57 8.68 22.43
N GLY A 247 19.57 7.92 22.04
CA GLY A 247 19.43 6.55 22.50
C GLY A 247 20.68 5.77 22.06
N LEU A 248 21.64 5.63 22.95
CA LEU A 248 22.87 4.87 22.69
C LEU A 248 22.53 3.41 22.39
N SER A 249 22.43 3.06 21.13
CA SER A 249 22.58 1.67 20.71
C SER A 249 24.04 1.30 20.92
N VAL A 250 24.27 0.23 21.67
CA VAL A 250 25.60 -0.29 21.96
C VAL A 250 26.42 -0.34 20.68
N GLY A 251 27.48 0.48 20.61
CA GLY A 251 28.48 0.46 19.54
C GLY A 251 28.26 1.39 18.34
N THR A 252 27.13 2.06 18.20
CA THR A 252 26.92 3.02 17.09
C THR A 252 26.43 4.38 17.60
N LEU A 253 27.15 5.42 17.18
CA LEU A 253 26.79 6.81 17.42
C LEU A 253 25.70 7.19 16.41
N GLN A 254 24.44 6.95 16.74
CA GLN A 254 23.30 7.36 15.92
C GLN A 254 22.28 8.08 16.79
N ALA A 255 21.92 9.31 16.42
CA ALA A 255 20.84 10.01 17.06
C ALA A 255 19.51 9.28 16.86
N SER A 256 18.76 9.14 17.93
CA SER A 256 17.40 8.60 17.91
C SER A 256 16.35 9.69 17.83
N THR A 257 16.68 10.91 18.24
CA THR A 257 15.77 12.07 18.30
C THR A 257 16.47 13.35 17.88
N VAL A 258 15.71 14.33 17.37
CA VAL A 258 16.21 15.69 17.08
C VAL A 258 15.78 16.59 18.24
N PRO A 259 16.70 17.35 18.88
CA PRO A 259 16.35 18.26 19.96
C PRO A 259 15.24 19.24 19.53
N GLY A 260 14.21 19.35 20.36
CA GLY A 260 13.03 20.20 20.06
C GLY A 260 12.05 19.65 19.02
N GLN A 261 12.35 18.47 18.41
CA GLN A 261 11.48 17.84 17.41
C GLN A 261 11.42 16.31 17.59
N PRO A 262 10.80 15.81 18.65
CA PRO A 262 10.79 14.38 18.98
C PRO A 262 10.13 13.51 17.90
N SER A 263 9.18 14.07 17.16
CA SER A 263 8.45 13.37 16.08
C SER A 263 9.08 13.53 14.69
N ALA A 264 10.30 14.09 14.58
CA ALA A 264 11.00 14.24 13.31
C ALA A 264 11.42 12.87 12.72
N TRP A 265 11.36 12.73 11.41
CA TRP A 265 11.84 11.54 10.72
C TRP A 265 13.32 11.69 10.38
N ILE A 266 14.17 10.98 11.11
CA ILE A 266 15.61 10.97 10.87
C ILE A 266 15.91 10.11 9.65
N LEU A 267 16.54 10.70 8.65
CA LEU A 267 16.97 10.04 7.42
C LEU A 267 18.40 9.50 7.55
N SER A 268 19.27 10.29 8.12
CA SER A 268 20.65 9.89 8.42
C SER A 268 21.19 10.69 9.60
N SER A 269 22.05 10.06 10.39
CA SER A 269 22.86 10.73 11.40
C SER A 269 24.30 10.26 11.26
N ALA A 270 25.25 11.19 11.42
CA ALA A 270 26.67 10.91 11.37
C ALA A 270 27.42 11.78 12.40
N ALA A 271 28.16 11.13 13.28
CA ALA A 271 29.10 11.81 14.13
C ALA A 271 30.34 12.19 13.32
N ILE A 272 30.77 13.44 13.42
CA ILE A 272 31.96 13.99 12.75
C ILE A 272 32.91 14.60 13.78
N ASN A 273 34.21 14.46 13.57
CA ASN A 273 35.23 15.14 14.37
C ASN A 273 35.38 16.61 13.95
N ALA A 274 36.28 17.35 14.62
CA ALA A 274 36.58 18.75 14.29
C ALA A 274 37.10 18.93 12.85
N ALA A 275 37.70 17.90 12.24
CA ALA A 275 38.18 17.89 10.86
C ALA A 275 37.09 17.48 9.85
N GLY A 276 35.84 17.23 10.27
CA GLY A 276 34.73 16.82 9.40
C GLY A 276 34.75 15.34 8.98
N GLN A 277 35.64 14.54 9.58
CA GLN A 277 35.72 13.11 9.28
C GLN A 277 34.70 12.32 10.10
N PRO A 278 34.06 11.27 9.54
CA PRO A 278 33.09 10.47 10.24
C PRO A 278 33.74 9.67 11.39
N VAL A 279 33.08 9.68 12.55
CA VAL A 279 33.45 8.92 13.74
C VAL A 279 32.40 7.86 13.96
N SER A 280 32.75 6.59 13.76
CA SER A 280 31.79 5.46 13.89
C SER A 280 31.75 4.85 15.29
N THR A 281 32.77 5.10 16.12
CA THR A 281 32.92 4.49 17.45
C THR A 281 33.18 5.54 18.50
N ILE A 282 32.68 5.31 19.72
CA ILE A 282 32.97 6.17 20.86
C ILE A 282 34.48 6.03 21.20
N PRO A 283 35.22 7.14 21.27
CA PRO A 283 36.63 7.09 21.67
C PRO A 283 36.82 6.42 23.04
N ALA A 284 37.79 5.50 23.17
CA ALA A 284 38.03 4.74 24.38
C ALA A 284 38.09 5.57 25.67
N PRO A 285 38.68 6.78 25.72
CA PRO A 285 38.68 7.61 26.92
C PRO A 285 37.28 8.14 27.34
N CYS A 286 36.28 8.12 26.43
CA CYS A 286 34.92 8.53 26.75
C CYS A 286 34.01 7.35 27.13
N LEU A 287 34.56 6.15 27.13
CA LEU A 287 33.90 4.94 27.65
C LEU A 287 34.09 4.85 29.14
N SER A 288 33.08 4.37 29.88
CA SER A 288 33.20 4.09 31.32
C SER A 288 34.10 2.90 31.55
N PRO A 289 35.00 2.92 32.58
CA PRO A 289 35.83 1.77 32.91
C PRO A 289 35.04 0.50 33.25
N SER A 290 33.78 0.65 33.65
CA SER A 290 32.85 -0.43 33.95
C SER A 290 32.09 -0.99 32.75
N ALA A 291 32.36 -0.53 31.51
CA ALA A 291 31.68 -0.96 30.28
C ALA A 291 32.09 -2.37 29.79
N GLY A 292 32.93 -3.08 30.52
CA GLY A 292 33.37 -4.45 30.20
C GLY A 292 32.33 -5.55 30.39
N ALA A 293 31.13 -5.24 30.91
CA ALA A 293 30.06 -6.20 31.09
C ALA A 293 28.81 -5.73 30.36
N VAL A 294 28.59 -6.31 29.18
CA VAL A 294 27.29 -6.40 28.48
C VAL A 294 26.33 -5.19 28.63
N GLY A 295 26.44 -4.24 27.76
CA GLY A 295 25.26 -3.51 27.26
C GLY A 295 24.81 -2.21 27.96
N LYS A 296 25.59 -1.66 28.92
CA LYS A 296 25.24 -0.38 29.59
C LYS A 296 26.51 0.46 29.78
N GLY A 297 26.84 1.32 28.82
CA GLY A 297 28.13 1.82 29.06
C GLY A 297 28.56 3.14 28.46
N ALA A 298 27.71 4.10 28.24
CA ALA A 298 28.21 5.47 28.17
C ALA A 298 28.37 6.00 29.61
N SER A 299 29.55 6.56 29.91
CA SER A 299 29.73 7.34 31.13
C SER A 299 28.69 8.48 31.17
N PRO A 300 28.14 8.85 32.34
CA PRO A 300 27.31 10.05 32.48
C PRO A 300 27.95 11.31 31.85
N ASN A 301 29.26 11.32 31.73
CA ASN A 301 30.04 12.42 31.15
C ASN A 301 30.52 12.13 29.72
N ALA A 302 30.04 11.08 29.06
CA ALA A 302 30.48 10.75 27.69
C ALA A 302 30.20 11.88 26.70
N GLY A 303 29.08 12.62 26.90
CA GLY A 303 28.75 13.81 26.10
C GLY A 303 29.74 14.93 26.25
N ALA A 304 30.07 15.27 27.49
CA ALA A 304 31.07 16.30 27.77
C ALA A 304 32.48 15.90 27.27
N CYS A 305 32.82 14.61 27.39
CA CYS A 305 34.06 14.07 26.85
C CYS A 305 34.13 14.15 25.32
N MET A 306 33.06 13.84 24.59
CA MET A 306 33.06 13.95 23.13
C MET A 306 33.02 15.39 22.68
N ALA A 307 32.27 16.25 23.37
CA ALA A 307 32.24 17.68 23.12
C ALA A 307 33.63 18.31 23.28
N SER A 308 34.39 17.95 24.33
CA SER A 308 35.77 18.44 24.52
C SER A 308 36.73 18.01 23.42
N ARG A 309 36.40 16.94 22.67
CA ARG A 309 37.17 16.45 21.50
C ARG A 309 36.66 17.03 20.17
N GLY A 310 35.72 17.98 20.21
CA GLY A 310 35.15 18.60 19.02
C GLY A 310 34.28 17.66 18.19
N ILE A 311 33.82 16.55 18.77
CA ILE A 311 32.89 15.62 18.08
C ILE A 311 31.50 16.26 18.07
N ARG A 312 30.93 16.33 16.87
CA ARG A 312 29.60 16.87 16.59
C ARG A 312 28.77 15.84 15.83
N GLU A 313 27.47 15.89 15.93
CA GLU A 313 26.60 15.04 15.14
C GLU A 313 25.83 15.88 14.12
N THR A 314 25.87 15.44 12.87
CA THR A 314 25.07 15.99 11.79
C THR A 314 23.88 15.09 11.58
N ILE A 315 22.68 15.64 11.77
CA ILE A 315 21.42 14.91 11.57
C ILE A 315 20.71 15.51 10.35
N THR A 316 20.36 14.64 9.42
CA THR A 316 19.49 14.99 8.28
C THR A 316 18.11 14.41 8.58
N TYR A 317 17.08 15.25 8.57
CA TYR A 317 15.75 14.85 8.99
C TYR A 317 14.64 15.59 8.24
N GLN A 318 13.41 15.02 8.31
CA GLN A 318 12.18 15.67 7.88
C GLN A 318 11.38 16.07 9.12
N PRO A 319 11.05 17.38 9.31
CA PRO A 319 10.25 17.82 10.45
C PRO A 319 8.81 17.33 10.34
N ALA A 320 8.17 17.06 11.47
CA ALA A 320 6.78 16.56 11.53
C ALA A 320 5.76 17.52 10.86
N SER A 321 6.06 18.82 10.79
CA SER A 321 5.24 19.82 10.09
C SER A 321 5.05 19.55 8.60
N ARG A 322 5.96 18.75 7.98
CA ARG A 322 5.87 18.35 6.57
C ARG A 322 4.96 17.16 6.33
N TYR A 323 4.28 16.64 7.34
CA TYR A 323 3.38 15.49 7.21
C TYR A 323 2.30 15.74 6.13
N TRP A 324 1.51 16.79 6.24
CA TRP A 324 0.45 17.09 5.28
C TRP A 324 0.96 17.44 3.87
N PRO A 325 1.98 18.30 3.69
CA PRO A 325 2.58 18.50 2.38
C PRO A 325 3.02 17.21 1.70
N LEU A 326 3.70 16.31 2.42
CA LEU A 326 4.12 15.02 1.88
C LEU A 326 2.93 14.09 1.55
N GLN A 327 1.87 14.10 2.37
CA GLN A 327 0.63 13.35 2.12
C GLN A 327 -0.01 13.78 0.79
N TRP A 328 -0.12 15.08 0.54
CA TRP A 328 -0.70 15.61 -0.71
C TRP A 328 0.17 15.31 -1.93
N ILE A 329 1.49 15.48 -1.82
CA ILE A 329 2.41 15.21 -2.94
C ILE A 329 2.37 13.72 -3.29
N GLU A 330 2.50 12.83 -2.31
CA GLU A 330 2.51 11.38 -2.54
C GLU A 330 1.18 10.89 -3.09
N THR A 331 0.06 11.33 -2.52
CA THR A 331 -1.28 11.02 -3.04
C THR A 331 -1.45 11.53 -4.48
N GLY A 332 -0.98 12.75 -4.77
CA GLY A 332 -0.99 13.34 -6.11
C GLY A 332 -0.20 12.51 -7.13
N ILE A 333 0.96 11.97 -6.74
CA ILE A 333 1.76 11.08 -7.59
C ILE A 333 0.95 9.81 -7.91
N TYR A 334 0.37 9.15 -6.91
CA TYR A 334 -0.41 7.92 -7.13
C TYR A 334 -1.66 8.16 -7.97
N LEU A 335 -2.39 9.27 -7.73
CA LEU A 335 -3.55 9.63 -8.54
C LEU A 335 -3.16 9.94 -9.99
N THR A 336 -2.04 10.62 -10.22
CA THR A 336 -1.53 10.90 -11.56
C THR A 336 -1.17 9.61 -12.29
N LEU A 337 -0.50 8.67 -11.62
CA LEU A 337 -0.20 7.35 -12.16
C LEU A 337 -1.51 6.56 -12.46
N ALA A 338 -2.49 6.63 -11.56
CA ALA A 338 -3.79 5.99 -11.75
C ALA A 338 -4.52 6.56 -12.98
N LEU A 339 -4.52 7.88 -13.16
CA LEU A 339 -5.12 8.54 -14.32
C LEU A 339 -4.38 8.18 -15.62
N ALA A 340 -3.04 8.13 -15.60
CA ALA A 340 -2.24 7.70 -16.75
C ALA A 340 -2.57 6.25 -17.17
N LEU A 341 -2.69 5.32 -16.21
CA LEU A 341 -3.08 3.94 -16.44
C LEU A 341 -4.51 3.83 -16.96
N ALA A 342 -5.44 4.60 -16.41
CA ALA A 342 -6.80 4.70 -16.90
C ALA A 342 -6.83 5.21 -18.35
N GLY A 343 -6.11 6.30 -18.65
CA GLY A 343 -5.93 6.82 -20.00
C GLY A 343 -5.37 5.80 -20.98
N PHE A 344 -4.37 5.02 -20.54
CA PHE A 344 -3.84 3.90 -21.32
C PHE A 344 -4.92 2.84 -21.63
N CYS A 345 -5.78 2.50 -20.68
CA CYS A 345 -6.89 1.57 -20.91
C CYS A 345 -7.86 2.12 -21.97
N PHE A 346 -8.20 3.41 -21.92
CA PHE A 346 -9.06 4.06 -22.94
C PHE A 346 -8.41 4.07 -24.32
N TRP A 347 -7.15 4.47 -24.40
CA TRP A 347 -6.41 4.48 -25.65
C TRP A 347 -6.32 3.09 -26.32
N ARG A 348 -6.05 2.06 -25.53
CA ARG A 348 -5.95 0.69 -26.03
C ARG A 348 -7.29 0.14 -26.52
N THR A 349 -8.39 0.49 -25.85
CA THR A 349 -9.74 0.10 -26.30
C THR A 349 -10.20 0.86 -27.54
N GLY A 350 -9.75 2.11 -27.72
CA GLY A 350 -10.04 2.95 -28.89
C GLY A 350 -9.31 2.52 -30.16
N ARG A 351 -8.00 2.20 -30.10
CA ARG A 351 -7.17 1.80 -31.27
C ARG A 351 -7.65 0.54 -31.98
N ARG A 352 -8.37 -0.35 -31.31
CA ARG A 352 -8.98 -1.52 -31.96
C ARG A 352 -10.09 -1.17 -32.96
N ARG A 353 -10.60 0.04 -32.91
CA ARG A 353 -11.64 0.52 -33.83
C ARG A 353 -11.09 0.82 -35.20
N THR A 354 -9.91 1.43 -35.30
CA THR A 354 -9.29 1.86 -36.56
C THR A 354 -8.74 0.68 -37.38
N ARG A 355 -8.17 -0.35 -36.76
CA ARG A 355 -7.67 -1.52 -37.48
C ARG A 355 -8.76 -2.41 -38.08
N ARG A 356 -9.97 -2.47 -37.50
CA ARG A 356 -11.10 -3.21 -38.10
C ARG A 356 -11.83 -2.41 -39.20
N ALA A 357 -11.76 -1.08 -39.14
CA ALA A 357 -12.34 -0.25 -40.19
C ALA A 357 -11.44 -0.15 -41.42
N GLN A 358 -10.16 -0.48 -41.31
CA GLN A 358 -9.16 -0.45 -42.40
C GLN A 358 -8.93 -1.81 -43.07
N SER A 359 -9.76 -2.83 -42.81
CA SER A 359 -9.83 -4.04 -43.60
C SER A 359 -11.09 -3.98 -44.47
N PRO A 360 -11.11 -3.19 -45.58
CA PRO A 360 -12.19 -3.25 -46.55
C PRO A 360 -11.89 -4.47 -47.43
N GLY A 361 -12.82 -5.42 -47.37
CA GLY A 361 -13.23 -6.23 -48.50
C GLY A 361 -12.18 -6.66 -49.52
N SER A 362 -11.49 -7.74 -49.24
CA SER A 362 -11.07 -8.66 -50.31
C SER A 362 -12.23 -9.63 -50.59
N LEU A 363 -13.36 -9.12 -50.90
CA LEU A 363 -14.45 -9.89 -51.49
C LEU A 363 -14.82 -9.25 -52.81
N THR A 364 -14.78 -10.07 -53.86
CA THR A 364 -15.26 -9.85 -55.20
C THR A 364 -14.26 -9.29 -56.19
N ARG A 365 -13.47 -10.20 -56.73
CA ARG A 365 -13.20 -10.26 -58.18
C ARG A 365 -12.68 -11.64 -58.55
N ALA A 366 -13.58 -12.61 -58.61
CA ALA A 366 -13.32 -13.84 -59.37
C ALA A 366 -14.67 -14.29 -59.97
N GLY A 367 -14.79 -14.14 -61.27
CA GLY A 367 -15.64 -15.01 -62.01
C GLY A 367 -16.86 -14.40 -62.70
N LEU A 368 -16.65 -13.47 -63.66
CA LEU A 368 -17.45 -13.43 -64.85
C LEU A 368 -16.62 -14.02 -66.00
N GLY A 369 -16.92 -15.24 -66.44
CA GLY A 369 -16.26 -15.77 -67.57
C GLY A 369 -16.66 -17.22 -67.90
N ARG A 370 -17.65 -17.36 -68.82
CA ARG A 370 -17.83 -18.49 -69.76
C ARG A 370 -18.42 -19.79 -69.25
N GLU A 371 -19.73 -19.96 -69.58
CA GLU A 371 -20.23 -21.24 -70.07
C GLU A 371 -19.50 -21.67 -71.36
N PRO A 372 -19.34 -23.00 -71.59
CA PRO A 372 -20.11 -23.58 -72.63
C PRO A 372 -20.76 -24.94 -72.27
N ALA A 373 -21.81 -25.16 -73.03
CA ALA A 373 -22.81 -26.19 -73.17
C ALA A 373 -22.34 -27.67 -73.22
N ALA A 374 -23.30 -28.52 -72.87
CA ALA A 374 -23.69 -29.80 -73.43
C ALA A 374 -22.90 -31.07 -73.00
N GLY A 375 -23.64 -32.03 -72.47
CA GLY A 375 -23.24 -33.40 -72.33
C GLY A 375 -24.19 -34.23 -71.44
N ALA A 376 -25.29 -34.69 -72.04
CA ALA A 376 -26.21 -35.66 -71.44
C ALA A 376 -25.55 -37.01 -71.15
N ARG A 377 -25.92 -37.69 -70.05
CA ARG A 377 -26.22 -39.12 -69.89
C ARG A 377 -26.60 -39.40 -68.43
N SER A 378 -27.89 -39.72 -68.25
CA SER A 378 -28.53 -40.99 -67.88
C SER A 378 -27.78 -41.88 -66.87
N GLY A 379 -28.47 -42.18 -65.77
CA GLY A 379 -28.08 -43.32 -64.90
C GLY A 379 -28.78 -43.31 -63.55
N ARG A 380 -29.67 -44.17 -63.38
CA ARG A 380 -30.71 -44.48 -62.38
C ARG A 380 -30.21 -44.78 -60.93
N PRO A 381 -31.13 -45.04 -59.99
CA PRO A 381 -31.03 -44.73 -58.57
C PRO A 381 -30.71 -46.02 -57.74
N GLY A 382 -30.21 -45.84 -56.54
CA GLY A 382 -29.99 -46.90 -55.56
C GLY A 382 -30.15 -46.44 -54.14
N ALA A 383 -31.28 -46.63 -53.58
CA ALA A 383 -31.67 -47.38 -52.38
C ALA A 383 -30.89 -47.05 -51.08
N CYS A 384 -31.65 -46.56 -50.12
CA CYS A 384 -31.44 -46.75 -48.65
C CYS A 384 -31.33 -48.25 -48.29
N PRO A 385 -30.69 -48.55 -47.17
CA PRO A 385 -31.44 -49.29 -46.17
C PRO A 385 -31.30 -48.72 -44.74
N VAL A 386 -32.47 -48.75 -44.16
CA VAL A 386 -32.86 -48.73 -42.74
C VAL A 386 -32.27 -49.98 -42.03
N LEU A 387 -32.09 -49.89 -40.74
CA LEU A 387 -32.11 -50.87 -39.64
C LEU A 387 -30.94 -50.58 -38.68
N ALA A 388 -31.00 -50.68 -37.34
CA ALA A 388 -32.07 -51.02 -36.40
C ALA A 388 -31.55 -50.72 -34.99
N ARG A 389 -32.44 -50.34 -34.13
CA ARG A 389 -32.58 -50.60 -32.70
C ARG A 389 -31.47 -51.38 -31.95
N GLY A 390 -31.13 -50.86 -30.77
CA GLY A 390 -30.52 -51.63 -29.67
C GLY A 390 -30.51 -50.80 -28.39
N THR A 391 -31.57 -50.85 -27.66
CA THR A 391 -31.86 -51.22 -26.24
C THR A 391 -30.83 -50.76 -25.18
N ALA A 392 -31.33 -49.98 -24.25
CA ALA A 392 -30.81 -49.82 -22.90
C ALA A 392 -31.05 -51.09 -22.06
N PRO A 393 -30.32 -51.27 -20.96
CA PRO A 393 -30.99 -51.43 -19.68
C PRO A 393 -30.31 -50.79 -18.45
N PRO A 394 -30.86 -50.95 -17.25
CA PRO A 394 -31.03 -49.94 -16.24
C PRO A 394 -30.13 -50.10 -14.99
N PRO A 395 -30.40 -49.45 -13.85
CA PRO A 395 -29.43 -48.98 -12.85
C PRO A 395 -29.19 -49.99 -11.73
N GLY A 396 -28.01 -49.90 -11.11
CA GLY A 396 -27.62 -50.64 -9.91
C GLY A 396 -27.16 -49.70 -8.79
N ARG A 397 -27.89 -49.78 -7.70
CA ARG A 397 -27.61 -49.27 -6.37
C ARG A 397 -26.27 -49.76 -5.81
N ARG A 398 -25.49 -48.88 -5.20
CA ARG A 398 -25.15 -48.90 -3.76
C ARG A 398 -24.45 -47.60 -3.41
#